data_87b70390aa25892da53b0016684a43f5
#
_entry.id   87b70390aa25892da53b0016684a43f5
#
_cell.length_a   1.000
_cell.length_b   1.000
_cell.length_c   1.000
_cell.angle_alpha   90.00
_cell.angle_beta   90.00
_cell.angle_gamma   90.00
#
_symmetry.space_group_name_H-M   'P 1'
#
loop_
_entity.id
_entity.type
_entity.pdbx_description
1 polymer ?
#
loop_
_entity_poly.entity_id
_entity_poly.type
_entity_poly.pdbx_seq_one_letter_code
_entity_poly.pdbx_strand_id
1 'polypeptide(L)'
;AKACEPGDFAAINDKWRGTDESLKVIARSGLIGEKGTIHLAISASEPTLDYLKDGEPVGSEVDIITHFCTEYGYDLQVDTLDYTAMTPAITACKYDIAAAAFEYSEERAQSVRFSDKICDEDLVLVVLDKDSTANTTSFLQSATNSFIKTFIQENRWKMYISGIGQTLLITALSILFGTFLGFGVYLLCRKGGRISNIISRAVMRVIQGTPMVVLLMVFYYIILARVHIAGLWVAILCFTLTFGCAMFGMLESGVKAVNSGQVEGARALGYTDRQAFFKIVLPQATLHFLPTYKSTVVGHIKETAIVGYIAVKDLTKITDIIRGNTFEPFFPLIATAIIYFILSWILTFIIGRLQFAMDPKNSDRSKILTGLKGGDQL
;
A
#
# COMPACT_ATOMS: atom_id res chain seq x y z
N ALA A 1 -33.45 -2.71 13.33
CA ALA A 1 -33.65 -1.28 13.52
C ALA A 1 -34.17 -0.88 14.91
N LYS A 2 -33.94 -1.65 15.97
CA LYS A 2 -34.24 -1.27 17.37
C LYS A 2 -33.14 -1.80 18.29
N ALA A 3 -31.88 -1.52 17.92
CA ALA A 3 -30.75 -2.10 18.61
C ALA A 3 -30.17 -1.22 19.71
N CYS A 4 -30.55 0.05 19.75
CA CYS A 4 -30.28 0.96 20.87
C CYS A 4 -31.51 1.81 21.10
N GLU A 5 -31.89 2.08 22.33
CA GLU A 5 -32.91 3.07 22.61
C GLU A 5 -32.32 4.48 22.35
N PRO A 6 -33.13 5.48 21.96
CA PRO A 6 -32.63 6.84 21.70
C PRO A 6 -31.78 7.45 22.84
N GLY A 7 -31.98 6.99 24.07
CA GLY A 7 -31.19 7.41 25.23
C GLY A 7 -29.74 6.88 25.23
N ASP A 8 -29.48 5.72 24.64
CA ASP A 8 -28.15 5.11 24.62
C ASP A 8 -27.22 5.86 23.65
N PHE A 9 -27.76 6.32 22.51
CA PHE A 9 -27.00 7.13 21.55
C PHE A 9 -26.54 8.45 22.16
N ALA A 10 -27.43 9.11 22.93
CA ALA A 10 -27.08 10.36 23.59
C ALA A 10 -25.93 10.15 24.61
N ALA A 11 -26.03 9.11 25.44
CA ALA A 11 -25.02 8.80 26.44
C ALA A 11 -23.67 8.44 25.80
N ILE A 12 -23.66 7.68 24.70
CA ILE A 12 -22.45 7.34 23.95
C ILE A 12 -21.84 8.62 23.33
N ASN A 13 -22.65 9.46 22.69
CA ASN A 13 -22.17 10.70 22.11
C ASN A 13 -21.60 11.66 23.16
N ASP A 14 -22.27 11.81 24.31
CA ASP A 14 -21.80 12.64 25.42
C ASP A 14 -20.46 12.12 25.99
N LYS A 15 -20.29 10.80 26.09
CA LYS A 15 -19.04 10.16 26.49
C LYS A 15 -17.89 10.57 25.56
N TRP A 16 -18.08 10.49 24.25
CA TRP A 16 -17.02 10.74 23.26
C TRP A 16 -16.75 12.24 23.02
N ARG A 17 -17.77 13.10 23.19
CA ARG A 17 -17.64 14.57 23.14
C ARG A 17 -17.12 15.16 24.44
N GLY A 18 -17.19 14.43 25.54
CA GLY A 18 -16.68 14.85 26.86
C GLY A 18 -15.18 15.05 26.88
N THR A 19 -14.70 15.76 27.90
CA THR A 19 -13.27 16.06 28.09
C THR A 19 -12.51 14.99 28.89
N ASP A 20 -13.22 14.03 29.47
CA ASP A 20 -12.62 12.96 30.28
C ASP A 20 -12.15 11.80 29.39
N GLU A 21 -10.84 11.81 29.11
CA GLU A 21 -10.19 10.77 28.28
C GLU A 21 -10.21 9.37 28.90
N SER A 22 -10.41 9.25 30.23
CA SER A 22 -10.47 7.95 30.91
C SER A 22 -11.74 7.17 30.58
N LEU A 23 -12.81 7.86 30.22
CA LEU A 23 -14.09 7.28 29.83
C LEU A 23 -14.12 6.83 28.36
N LYS A 24 -13.22 7.36 27.51
CA LYS A 24 -13.17 7.07 26.07
C LYS A 24 -12.52 5.73 25.79
N VAL A 25 -13.17 4.66 26.23
CA VAL A 25 -12.75 3.27 26.05
C VAL A 25 -13.93 2.46 25.52
N ILE A 26 -13.68 1.56 24.56
CA ILE A 26 -14.65 0.61 24.04
C ILE A 26 -14.40 -0.76 24.66
N ALA A 27 -15.39 -1.30 25.35
CA ALA A 27 -15.32 -2.64 25.91
C ALA A 27 -15.65 -3.67 24.83
N ARG A 28 -14.65 -4.44 24.39
CA ARG A 28 -14.80 -5.50 23.39
C ARG A 28 -14.96 -6.91 23.98
N SER A 29 -14.93 -7.02 25.31
CA SER A 29 -15.02 -8.31 26.01
C SER A 29 -16.37 -9.04 25.85
N GLY A 30 -17.41 -8.38 25.36
CA GLY A 30 -18.72 -8.94 25.08
C GLY A 30 -18.94 -9.45 23.66
N LEU A 31 -17.95 -9.35 22.78
CA LEU A 31 -18.04 -9.84 21.40
C LEU A 31 -17.82 -11.35 21.38
N ILE A 32 -18.89 -12.11 21.16
CA ILE A 32 -18.88 -13.59 21.26
C ILE A 32 -18.85 -14.25 19.88
N GLY A 33 -19.38 -13.60 18.85
CA GLY A 33 -19.33 -14.09 17.46
C GLY A 33 -20.23 -15.31 17.17
N GLU A 34 -21.19 -15.64 18.03
CA GLU A 34 -22.09 -16.78 17.82
C GLU A 34 -22.92 -16.69 16.53
N LYS A 35 -23.24 -15.47 16.10
CA LYS A 35 -24.02 -15.20 14.87
C LYS A 35 -23.15 -14.78 13.67
N GLY A 36 -21.82 -14.82 13.81
CA GLY A 36 -20.88 -14.43 12.80
C GLY A 36 -20.17 -13.10 13.11
N THR A 37 -19.41 -12.59 12.14
CA THR A 37 -18.63 -11.37 12.25
C THR A 37 -19.23 -10.28 11.40
N ILE A 38 -19.36 -9.06 11.92
CA ILE A 38 -19.70 -7.85 11.18
C ILE A 38 -18.40 -7.16 10.77
N HIS A 39 -18.28 -6.84 9.49
CA HIS A 39 -17.16 -6.10 8.93
C HIS A 39 -17.54 -4.63 8.83
N LEU A 40 -16.91 -3.79 9.66
CA LEU A 40 -17.12 -2.35 9.72
C LEU A 40 -15.98 -1.61 9.02
N ALA A 41 -16.31 -0.74 8.06
CA ALA A 41 -15.37 0.20 7.45
C ALA A 41 -15.48 1.58 8.12
N ILE A 42 -14.34 2.16 8.52
CA ILE A 42 -14.25 3.51 9.08
C ILE A 42 -13.22 4.34 8.32
N SER A 43 -13.33 5.70 8.35
CA SER A 43 -12.31 6.59 7.79
C SER A 43 -11.10 6.71 8.71
N ALA A 44 -11.34 6.60 10.00
CA ALA A 44 -10.40 6.82 11.10
C ALA A 44 -9.79 8.24 11.11
N SER A 45 -10.49 9.22 10.56
CA SER A 45 -10.02 10.59 10.42
C SER A 45 -10.89 11.62 11.14
N GLU A 46 -12.05 11.20 11.71
CA GLU A 46 -13.00 12.09 12.36
C GLU A 46 -12.90 11.96 13.90
N PRO A 47 -12.17 12.85 14.58
CA PRO A 47 -12.06 12.84 16.03
C PRO A 47 -13.44 12.85 16.70
N THR A 48 -13.62 12.04 17.74
CA THR A 48 -14.85 11.75 18.47
C THR A 48 -15.83 10.79 17.79
N LEU A 49 -15.91 10.75 16.46
CA LEU A 49 -16.81 9.86 15.73
C LEU A 49 -16.15 8.54 15.37
N ASP A 50 -15.09 8.60 14.56
CA ASP A 50 -14.30 7.43 14.13
C ASP A 50 -12.81 7.81 13.98
N TYR A 51 -11.97 7.35 14.90
CA TYR A 51 -10.54 7.66 14.89
C TYR A 51 -9.71 6.51 15.48
N LEU A 52 -8.37 6.62 15.41
CA LEU A 52 -7.47 5.67 16.05
C LEU A 52 -6.84 6.26 17.30
N LYS A 53 -7.00 5.59 18.45
CA LYS A 53 -6.32 5.88 19.69
C LYS A 53 -5.36 4.74 20.02
N ASP A 54 -4.07 5.04 20.19
CA ASP A 54 -3.02 4.00 20.36
C ASP A 54 -3.00 2.91 19.27
N GLY A 55 -3.50 3.23 18.06
CA GLY A 55 -3.61 2.30 16.93
C GLY A 55 -4.92 1.51 16.87
N GLU A 56 -5.77 1.59 17.89
CA GLU A 56 -7.05 0.91 17.97
C GLU A 56 -8.20 1.82 17.48
N PRO A 57 -9.17 1.26 16.72
CA PRO A 57 -10.33 2.01 16.28
C PRO A 57 -11.24 2.35 17.45
N VAL A 58 -11.55 3.63 17.62
CA VAL A 58 -12.41 4.16 18.68
C VAL A 58 -13.29 5.30 18.14
N GLY A 59 -14.26 5.73 18.94
CA GLY A 59 -15.16 6.81 18.61
C GLY A 59 -16.62 6.43 18.83
N SER A 60 -17.54 7.40 18.77
CA SER A 60 -18.96 7.15 19.06
C SER A 60 -19.61 6.20 18.06
N GLU A 61 -19.27 6.31 16.77
CA GLU A 61 -19.79 5.40 15.73
C GLU A 61 -19.30 3.96 15.94
N VAL A 62 -18.02 3.78 16.28
CA VAL A 62 -17.45 2.46 16.58
C VAL A 62 -18.05 1.87 17.86
N ASP A 63 -18.27 2.69 18.88
CA ASP A 63 -18.86 2.29 20.17
C ASP A 63 -20.31 1.82 19.98
N ILE A 64 -21.13 2.56 19.22
CA ILE A 64 -22.51 2.20 18.87
C ILE A 64 -22.55 0.83 18.18
N ILE A 65 -21.72 0.59 17.19
CA ILE A 65 -21.68 -0.69 16.47
C ILE A 65 -21.16 -1.81 17.37
N THR A 66 -20.19 -1.53 18.25
CA THR A 66 -19.70 -2.51 19.23
C THR A 66 -20.78 -2.90 20.21
N HIS A 67 -21.57 -1.93 20.69
CA HIS A 67 -22.73 -2.19 21.56
C HIS A 67 -23.76 -3.06 20.87
N PHE A 68 -24.11 -2.75 19.61
CA PHE A 68 -24.98 -3.58 18.79
C PHE A 68 -24.44 -5.03 18.67
N CYS A 69 -23.17 -5.20 18.33
CA CYS A 69 -22.57 -6.52 18.16
C CYS A 69 -22.59 -7.33 19.46
N THR A 70 -22.33 -6.69 20.58
CA THR A 70 -22.37 -7.30 21.92
C THR A 70 -23.78 -7.77 22.28
N GLU A 71 -24.78 -6.93 22.06
CA GLU A 71 -26.20 -7.25 22.39
C GLU A 71 -26.76 -8.38 21.53
N TYR A 72 -26.40 -8.41 20.25
CA TYR A 72 -26.94 -9.37 19.30
C TYR A 72 -26.05 -10.60 19.08
N GLY A 73 -24.91 -10.72 19.73
CA GLY A 73 -24.02 -11.89 19.67
C GLY A 73 -23.20 -11.99 18.39
N TYR A 74 -22.82 -10.85 17.79
CA TYR A 74 -21.89 -10.78 16.68
C TYR A 74 -20.47 -10.50 17.17
N ASP A 75 -19.48 -10.93 16.39
CA ASP A 75 -18.13 -10.40 16.48
C ASP A 75 -17.99 -9.15 15.59
N LEU A 76 -16.95 -8.31 15.82
CA LEU A 76 -16.74 -7.07 15.09
C LEU A 76 -15.31 -6.98 14.58
N GLN A 77 -15.16 -6.92 13.27
CA GLN A 77 -13.90 -6.57 12.61
C GLN A 77 -13.98 -5.15 12.05
N VAL A 78 -13.02 -4.30 12.43
CA VAL A 78 -12.98 -2.89 12.01
C VAL A 78 -11.76 -2.65 11.14
N ASP A 79 -12.00 -2.18 9.92
CA ASP A 79 -10.95 -1.82 8.96
C ASP A 79 -11.04 -0.34 8.59
N THR A 80 -9.89 0.27 8.31
CA THR A 80 -9.82 1.67 7.87
C THR A 80 -9.75 1.75 6.37
N LEU A 81 -10.69 2.49 5.76
CA LEU A 81 -10.73 2.79 4.33
C LEU A 81 -10.54 4.27 4.06
N ASP A 82 -10.22 4.60 2.80
CA ASP A 82 -10.42 5.95 2.31
C ASP A 82 -11.94 6.23 2.21
N TYR A 83 -12.36 7.46 2.58
CA TYR A 83 -13.78 7.87 2.57
C TYR A 83 -14.44 7.61 1.20
N THR A 84 -13.74 7.91 0.12
CA THR A 84 -14.24 7.74 -1.25
C THR A 84 -14.41 6.27 -1.66
N ALA A 85 -13.73 5.36 -0.97
CA ALA A 85 -13.78 3.93 -1.22
C ALA A 85 -14.91 3.21 -0.45
N MET A 86 -15.53 3.85 0.53
CA MET A 86 -16.50 3.19 1.43
C MET A 86 -17.81 2.80 0.73
N THR A 87 -18.43 3.72 -0.01
CA THR A 87 -19.66 3.40 -0.77
C THR A 87 -19.44 2.26 -1.78
N PRO A 88 -18.36 2.26 -2.60
CA PRO A 88 -18.01 1.09 -3.42
C PRO A 88 -17.80 -0.20 -2.62
N ALA A 89 -17.23 -0.11 -1.42
CA ALA A 89 -16.95 -1.28 -0.59
C ALA A 89 -18.24 -1.95 -0.06
N ILE A 90 -19.22 -1.15 0.36
CA ILE A 90 -20.55 -1.64 0.77
C ILE A 90 -21.30 -2.22 -0.43
N THR A 91 -21.36 -1.52 -1.56
CA THR A 91 -22.04 -2.02 -2.77
C THR A 91 -21.41 -3.30 -3.32
N ALA A 92 -20.12 -3.49 -3.13
CA ALA A 92 -19.43 -4.72 -3.49
C ALA A 92 -19.55 -5.83 -2.43
N CYS A 93 -20.33 -5.62 -1.36
CA CYS A 93 -20.50 -6.55 -0.24
C CYS A 93 -19.18 -6.99 0.40
N LYS A 94 -18.17 -6.09 0.44
CA LYS A 94 -16.92 -6.32 1.15
C LYS A 94 -17.01 -5.99 2.63
N TYR A 95 -17.89 -5.08 2.97
CA TYR A 95 -18.19 -4.63 4.33
C TYR A 95 -19.71 -4.62 4.53
N ASP A 96 -20.14 -4.89 5.75
CA ASP A 96 -21.55 -4.91 6.13
C ASP A 96 -22.02 -3.50 6.51
N ILE A 97 -21.14 -2.71 7.13
CA ILE A 97 -21.42 -1.36 7.62
C ILE A 97 -20.25 -0.43 7.27
N ALA A 98 -20.56 0.82 6.94
CA ALA A 98 -19.59 1.91 6.86
C ALA A 98 -20.01 3.04 7.80
N ALA A 99 -19.04 3.55 8.57
CA ALA A 99 -19.19 4.67 9.49
C ALA A 99 -18.03 5.65 9.28
N ALA A 100 -18.35 6.89 8.96
CA ALA A 100 -17.38 7.95 8.67
C ALA A 100 -18.09 9.32 8.56
N ALA A 101 -18.89 9.67 9.55
CA ALA A 101 -19.68 10.91 9.55
C ALA A 101 -20.48 11.10 8.23
N PHE A 102 -21.15 10.04 7.77
CA PHE A 102 -21.88 10.12 6.51
C PHE A 102 -23.12 11.00 6.63
N GLU A 103 -23.14 12.05 5.82
CA GLU A 103 -24.35 12.84 5.60
C GLU A 103 -25.33 12.06 4.68
N TYR A 104 -26.62 12.09 5.04
CA TYR A 104 -27.67 11.55 4.19
C TYR A 104 -27.79 12.33 2.89
N SER A 105 -27.83 11.63 1.77
CA SER A 105 -28.22 12.20 0.47
C SER A 105 -29.11 11.21 -0.29
N GLU A 106 -30.09 11.75 -1.04
CA GLU A 106 -30.99 10.94 -1.87
C GLU A 106 -30.23 10.14 -2.94
N GLU A 107 -29.15 10.71 -3.46
CA GLU A 107 -28.30 10.06 -4.46
C GLU A 107 -27.60 8.81 -3.87
N ARG A 108 -26.99 8.95 -2.68
CA ARG A 108 -26.35 7.82 -1.99
C ARG A 108 -27.37 6.78 -1.55
N ALA A 109 -28.57 7.19 -1.13
CA ALA A 109 -29.64 6.30 -0.70
C ALA A 109 -30.18 5.38 -1.82
N GLN A 110 -29.89 5.68 -3.08
CA GLN A 110 -30.18 4.78 -4.22
C GLN A 110 -29.23 3.56 -4.26
N SER A 111 -28.04 3.68 -3.69
CA SER A 111 -26.99 2.65 -3.77
C SER A 111 -26.76 1.93 -2.44
N VAL A 112 -27.00 2.59 -1.31
CA VAL A 112 -26.78 2.07 0.04
C VAL A 112 -27.96 2.41 0.95
N ARG A 113 -28.15 1.60 2.01
CA ARG A 113 -29.16 1.88 3.02
C ARG A 113 -28.55 2.63 4.18
N PHE A 114 -29.14 3.75 4.57
CA PHE A 114 -28.77 4.50 5.75
C PHE A 114 -29.46 3.96 7.01
N SER A 115 -28.79 4.09 8.16
CA SER A 115 -29.39 3.93 9.48
C SER A 115 -30.30 5.12 9.81
N ASP A 116 -30.97 5.05 10.96
CA ASP A 116 -31.54 6.24 11.57
C ASP A 116 -30.41 7.23 11.95
N LYS A 117 -30.76 8.49 12.08
CA LYS A 117 -29.83 9.57 12.40
C LYS A 117 -29.15 9.33 13.76
N ILE A 118 -27.82 9.39 13.80
CA ILE A 118 -27.00 9.15 14.99
C ILE A 118 -26.79 10.45 15.77
N CYS A 119 -26.47 11.56 15.09
CA CYS A 119 -26.22 12.86 15.69
C CYS A 119 -26.56 14.01 14.73
N ASP A 120 -26.66 15.21 15.29
CA ASP A 120 -26.68 16.48 14.53
C ASP A 120 -25.30 17.07 14.51
N GLU A 121 -24.87 17.58 13.35
CA GLU A 121 -23.66 18.36 13.18
C GLU A 121 -24.00 19.70 12.56
N ASP A 122 -23.40 20.76 13.13
CA ASP A 122 -23.54 22.09 12.60
C ASP A 122 -22.49 22.35 11.51
N LEU A 123 -22.93 22.75 10.33
CA LEU A 123 -22.03 23.22 9.29
C LEU A 123 -21.62 24.67 9.57
N VAL A 124 -20.32 24.90 9.71
CA VAL A 124 -19.75 26.23 9.92
C VAL A 124 -18.81 26.61 8.79
N LEU A 125 -18.82 27.90 8.45
CA LEU A 125 -17.87 28.44 7.49
C LEU A 125 -16.56 28.79 8.21
N VAL A 126 -15.47 28.15 7.83
CA VAL A 126 -14.13 28.46 8.35
C VAL A 126 -13.47 29.50 7.46
N VAL A 127 -13.08 30.62 8.02
CA VAL A 127 -12.38 31.69 7.31
C VAL A 127 -11.03 31.98 7.97
N LEU A 128 -10.07 32.47 7.17
CA LEU A 128 -8.80 32.91 7.70
C LEU A 128 -9.01 34.18 8.53
N ASP A 129 -8.75 34.10 9.82
CA ASP A 129 -8.69 35.28 10.68
C ASP A 129 -7.33 35.98 10.48
N LYS A 130 -7.36 37.07 9.72
CA LYS A 130 -6.16 37.90 9.44
C LYS A 130 -5.70 38.72 10.63
N ASP A 131 -6.60 38.96 11.59
CA ASP A 131 -6.34 39.80 12.78
C ASP A 131 -5.95 38.95 14.00
N SER A 132 -6.07 37.63 13.90
CA SER A 132 -5.50 36.75 14.92
C SER A 132 -4.00 36.95 14.92
N THR A 133 -3.51 37.68 15.92
CA THR A 133 -2.10 37.66 16.29
C THR A 133 -1.79 36.22 16.65
N ALA A 134 -1.41 35.41 15.62
CA ALA A 134 -0.87 34.10 15.85
C ALA A 134 0.19 34.30 16.93
N ASN A 135 -0.03 33.64 18.08
CA ASN A 135 0.96 33.63 19.14
C ASN A 135 2.31 33.41 18.46
N THR A 136 3.21 34.39 18.55
CA THR A 136 4.55 34.35 18.01
C THR A 136 5.37 33.32 18.78
N THR A 137 4.88 32.07 18.77
CA THR A 137 5.69 30.93 19.20
C THR A 137 6.87 30.84 18.25
N SER A 138 8.07 30.80 18.79
CA SER A 138 9.29 30.62 18.01
C SER A 138 9.07 29.44 17.04
N PHE A 139 9.51 29.58 15.77
CA PHE A 139 9.41 28.51 14.78
C PHE A 139 9.87 27.14 15.34
N LEU A 140 10.93 27.13 16.16
CA LEU A 140 11.41 25.93 16.83
C LEU A 140 10.39 25.35 17.81
N GLN A 141 9.68 26.17 18.55
CA GLN A 141 8.66 25.72 19.51
C GLN A 141 7.44 25.16 18.78
N SER A 142 7.01 25.79 17.69
CA SER A 142 5.94 25.29 16.83
C SER A 142 6.31 23.93 16.23
N ALA A 143 7.52 23.81 15.64
CA ALA A 143 8.02 22.56 15.08
C ALA A 143 8.14 21.44 16.13
N THR A 144 8.58 21.77 17.36
CA THR A 144 8.66 20.80 18.46
C THR A 144 7.27 20.31 18.86
N ASN A 145 6.29 21.21 18.97
CA ASN A 145 4.92 20.83 19.30
C ASN A 145 4.32 19.93 18.21
N SER A 146 4.51 20.26 16.93
CA SER A 146 4.04 19.45 15.81
C SER A 146 4.73 18.08 15.77
N PHE A 147 6.04 18.01 16.11
CA PHE A 147 6.76 16.75 16.26
C PHE A 147 6.16 15.87 17.36
N ILE A 148 5.91 16.45 18.55
CA ILE A 148 5.33 15.73 19.70
C ILE A 148 3.93 15.20 19.32
N LYS A 149 3.07 16.02 18.72
CA LYS A 149 1.74 15.62 18.27
C LYS A 149 1.80 14.51 17.20
N THR A 150 2.74 14.60 16.28
CA THR A 150 2.83 13.67 15.15
C THR A 150 3.40 12.31 15.55
N PHE A 151 4.38 12.27 16.44
CA PHE A 151 5.11 11.02 16.73
C PHE A 151 4.97 10.50 18.16
N ILE A 152 4.95 11.40 19.15
CA ILE A 152 5.07 11.01 20.57
C ILE A 152 3.69 10.79 21.19
N GLN A 153 2.77 11.70 20.97
CA GLN A 153 1.43 11.64 21.52
C GLN A 153 0.73 10.35 21.07
N GLU A 154 0.07 9.64 21.98
CA GLU A 154 -0.62 8.37 21.71
C GLU A 154 0.27 7.33 21.02
N ASN A 155 1.58 7.34 21.28
CA ASN A 155 2.53 6.42 20.67
C ASN A 155 2.47 6.34 19.13
N ARG A 156 2.12 7.41 18.43
CA ARG A 156 1.90 7.42 16.96
C ARG A 156 3.11 6.98 16.15
N TRP A 157 4.33 7.07 16.71
CA TRP A 157 5.51 6.48 16.10
C TRP A 157 5.38 4.97 15.80
N LYS A 158 4.60 4.22 16.63
CA LYS A 158 4.33 2.79 16.38
C LYS A 158 3.49 2.60 15.12
N MET A 159 2.53 3.50 14.89
CA MET A 159 1.74 3.51 13.67
C MET A 159 2.61 3.74 12.43
N TYR A 160 3.54 4.70 12.48
CA TYR A 160 4.53 4.92 11.42
C TYR A 160 5.38 3.69 11.15
N ILE A 161 5.89 3.01 12.19
CA ILE A 161 6.66 1.76 12.03
C ILE A 161 5.80 0.68 11.37
N SER A 162 4.55 0.52 11.79
CA SER A 162 3.61 -0.43 11.17
C SER A 162 3.37 -0.09 9.69
N GLY A 163 3.11 1.18 9.36
CA GLY A 163 2.94 1.64 7.99
C GLY A 163 4.17 1.41 7.11
N ILE A 164 5.37 1.71 7.63
CA ILE A 164 6.65 1.40 6.97
C ILE A 164 6.77 -0.11 6.71
N GLY A 165 6.44 -0.93 7.72
CA GLY A 165 6.46 -2.39 7.62
C GLY A 165 5.54 -2.90 6.51
N GLN A 166 4.31 -2.40 6.42
CA GLN A 166 3.33 -2.74 5.37
C GLN A 166 3.84 -2.32 3.98
N THR A 167 4.32 -1.08 3.85
CA THR A 167 4.91 -0.57 2.60
C THR A 167 6.07 -1.43 2.13
N LEU A 168 7.00 -1.79 3.02
CA LEU A 168 8.15 -2.63 2.70
C LEU A 168 7.74 -4.07 2.37
N LEU A 169 6.77 -4.64 3.09
CA LEU A 169 6.27 -6.00 2.86
C LEU A 169 5.64 -6.12 1.47
N ILE A 170 4.73 -5.19 1.12
CA ILE A 170 4.11 -5.16 -0.21
C ILE A 170 5.19 -5.01 -1.27
N THR A 171 6.10 -4.06 -1.11
CA THR A 171 7.19 -3.80 -2.06
C THR A 171 8.07 -5.03 -2.26
N ALA A 172 8.54 -5.64 -1.17
CA ALA A 172 9.46 -6.77 -1.24
C ALA A 172 8.82 -8.00 -1.89
N LEU A 173 7.60 -8.37 -1.45
CA LEU A 173 6.91 -9.55 -1.99
C LEU A 173 6.50 -9.35 -3.44
N SER A 174 6.00 -8.17 -3.80
CA SER A 174 5.59 -7.89 -5.19
C SER A 174 6.79 -7.84 -6.15
N ILE A 175 7.93 -7.30 -5.74
CA ILE A 175 9.17 -7.35 -6.53
C ILE A 175 9.65 -8.78 -6.69
N LEU A 176 9.68 -9.55 -5.60
CA LEU A 176 10.12 -10.94 -5.63
C LEU A 176 9.25 -11.77 -6.59
N PHE A 177 7.95 -11.81 -6.33
CA PHE A 177 7.03 -12.61 -7.14
C PHE A 177 6.88 -12.06 -8.56
N GLY A 178 6.89 -10.74 -8.74
CA GLY A 178 6.82 -10.11 -10.05
C GLY A 178 8.06 -10.36 -10.89
N THR A 179 9.26 -10.40 -10.29
CA THR A 179 10.49 -10.80 -10.99
C THR A 179 10.38 -12.23 -11.52
N PHE A 180 9.94 -13.17 -10.66
CA PHE A 180 9.76 -14.57 -11.11
C PHE A 180 8.65 -14.72 -12.15
N LEU A 181 7.52 -13.99 -11.97
CA LEU A 181 6.41 -14.00 -12.91
C LEU A 181 6.84 -13.47 -14.29
N GLY A 182 7.45 -12.29 -14.34
CA GLY A 182 7.90 -11.68 -15.59
C GLY A 182 8.97 -12.51 -16.30
N PHE A 183 9.90 -13.07 -15.54
CA PHE A 183 10.91 -14.00 -16.06
C PHE A 183 10.26 -15.28 -16.62
N GLY A 184 9.33 -15.89 -15.87
CA GLY A 184 8.63 -17.11 -16.30
C GLY A 184 7.81 -16.89 -17.57
N VAL A 185 7.02 -15.79 -17.61
CA VAL A 185 6.24 -15.41 -18.80
C VAL A 185 7.16 -15.18 -20.00
N TYR A 186 8.31 -14.50 -19.80
CA TYR A 186 9.28 -14.28 -20.86
C TYR A 186 9.82 -15.61 -21.42
N LEU A 187 10.17 -16.58 -20.57
CA LEU A 187 10.66 -17.90 -21.03
C LEU A 187 9.59 -18.68 -21.79
N LEU A 188 8.32 -18.59 -21.36
CA LEU A 188 7.19 -19.21 -22.08
C LEU A 188 6.97 -18.57 -23.44
N CYS A 189 6.98 -17.22 -23.51
CA CYS A 189 6.81 -16.49 -24.77
C CYS A 189 7.96 -16.72 -25.75
N ARG A 190 9.19 -16.86 -25.26
CA ARG A 190 10.37 -17.14 -26.09
C ARG A 190 10.26 -18.48 -26.84
N LYS A 191 9.63 -19.49 -26.20
CA LYS A 191 9.39 -20.82 -26.81
C LYS A 191 8.02 -20.90 -27.48
N GLY A 192 7.12 -19.96 -27.16
CA GLY A 192 5.73 -19.95 -27.62
C GLY A 192 5.60 -19.54 -29.07
N GLY A 193 4.50 -20.00 -29.68
CA GLY A 193 4.12 -19.62 -31.03
C GLY A 193 3.66 -18.15 -31.10
N ARG A 194 3.36 -17.68 -32.32
CA ARG A 194 2.89 -16.30 -32.61
C ARG A 194 1.70 -15.89 -31.76
N ILE A 195 0.76 -16.80 -31.50
CA ILE A 195 -0.47 -16.58 -30.73
C ILE A 195 -0.14 -16.27 -29.26
N SER A 196 0.70 -17.09 -28.61
CA SER A 196 1.13 -16.87 -27.21
C SER A 196 1.76 -15.49 -27.02
N ASN A 197 2.62 -15.09 -27.96
CA ASN A 197 3.27 -13.77 -27.93
C ASN A 197 2.28 -12.62 -28.11
N ILE A 198 1.26 -12.77 -28.97
CA ILE A 198 0.22 -11.74 -29.16
C ILE A 198 -0.62 -11.58 -27.88
N ILE A 199 -1.07 -12.69 -27.30
CA ILE A 199 -1.90 -12.67 -26.09
C ILE A 199 -1.13 -12.05 -24.91
N SER A 200 0.10 -12.51 -24.66
CA SER A 200 0.91 -11.98 -23.55
C SER A 200 1.16 -10.47 -23.68
N ARG A 201 1.49 -10.00 -24.89
CA ARG A 201 1.69 -8.56 -25.14
C ARG A 201 0.38 -7.76 -25.01
N ALA A 202 -0.76 -8.33 -25.41
CA ALA A 202 -2.05 -7.67 -25.24
C ALA A 202 -2.39 -7.50 -23.75
N VAL A 203 -2.27 -8.59 -22.95
CA VAL A 203 -2.49 -8.53 -21.50
C VAL A 203 -1.56 -7.53 -20.82
N MET A 204 -0.27 -7.54 -21.15
CA MET A 204 0.69 -6.59 -20.59
C MET A 204 0.36 -5.14 -20.95
N ARG A 205 -0.10 -4.87 -22.19
CA ARG A 205 -0.53 -3.52 -22.59
C ARG A 205 -1.73 -3.02 -21.80
N VAL A 206 -2.69 -3.90 -21.51
CA VAL A 206 -3.86 -3.56 -20.68
C VAL A 206 -3.41 -3.22 -19.25
N ILE A 207 -2.60 -4.08 -18.64
CA ILE A 207 -2.12 -3.87 -17.26
C ILE A 207 -1.29 -2.60 -17.15
N GLN A 208 -0.32 -2.39 -18.05
CA GLN A 208 0.57 -1.21 -18.03
C GLN A 208 -0.14 0.08 -18.48
N GLY A 209 -1.19 -0.02 -19.28
CA GLY A 209 -1.97 1.12 -19.74
C GLY A 209 -3.07 1.56 -18.77
N THR A 210 -3.32 0.78 -17.71
CA THR A 210 -4.33 1.10 -16.69
C THR A 210 -3.66 1.76 -15.48
N PRO A 211 -4.16 2.92 -15.01
CA PRO A 211 -3.66 3.53 -13.78
C PRO A 211 -3.70 2.54 -12.61
N MET A 212 -2.63 2.49 -11.81
CA MET A 212 -2.47 1.48 -10.75
C MET A 212 -3.60 1.51 -9.73
N VAL A 213 -4.09 2.70 -9.35
CA VAL A 213 -5.22 2.84 -8.42
C VAL A 213 -6.50 2.21 -8.96
N VAL A 214 -6.77 2.40 -10.27
CA VAL A 214 -7.96 1.82 -10.92
C VAL A 214 -7.84 0.30 -10.98
N LEU A 215 -6.67 -0.21 -11.36
CA LEU A 215 -6.39 -1.64 -11.40
C LEU A 215 -6.62 -2.28 -10.01
N LEU A 216 -6.09 -1.65 -8.95
CA LEU A 216 -6.23 -2.08 -7.58
C LEU A 216 -7.71 -2.16 -7.14
N MET A 217 -8.49 -1.10 -7.43
CA MET A 217 -9.92 -1.05 -7.11
C MET A 217 -10.73 -2.07 -7.91
N VAL A 218 -10.45 -2.26 -9.19
CA VAL A 218 -11.10 -3.28 -10.03
C VAL A 218 -10.84 -4.69 -9.49
N PHE A 219 -9.60 -5.00 -9.12
CA PHE A 219 -9.30 -6.30 -8.51
C PHE A 219 -10.01 -6.50 -7.18
N TYR A 220 -10.00 -5.50 -6.31
CA TYR A 220 -10.55 -5.63 -4.96
C TYR A 220 -12.08 -5.63 -4.95
N TYR A 221 -12.73 -4.69 -5.65
CA TYR A 221 -14.18 -4.47 -5.58
C TYR A 221 -14.98 -5.20 -6.67
N ILE A 222 -14.34 -5.64 -7.77
CA ILE A 222 -15.05 -6.29 -8.88
C ILE A 222 -14.62 -7.74 -9.02
N ILE A 223 -13.33 -7.99 -9.30
CA ILE A 223 -12.84 -9.34 -9.62
C ILE A 223 -12.90 -10.25 -8.38
N LEU A 224 -12.42 -9.76 -7.25
CA LEU A 224 -12.35 -10.49 -5.98
C LEU A 224 -13.47 -10.08 -5.00
N ALA A 225 -14.55 -9.46 -5.48
CA ALA A 225 -15.66 -9.00 -4.65
C ALA A 225 -16.24 -10.11 -3.76
N ARG A 226 -16.43 -11.30 -4.32
CA ARG A 226 -17.05 -12.45 -3.63
C ARG A 226 -16.07 -13.25 -2.76
N VAL A 227 -14.78 -12.91 -2.81
CA VAL A 227 -13.74 -13.62 -2.05
C VAL A 227 -13.30 -12.74 -0.88
N HIS A 228 -13.47 -13.24 0.34
CA HIS A 228 -13.04 -12.53 1.56
C HIS A 228 -11.52 -12.66 1.72
N ILE A 229 -10.77 -11.86 0.96
CA ILE A 229 -9.31 -11.77 1.04
C ILE A 229 -8.96 -10.40 1.59
N ALA A 230 -8.04 -10.35 2.57
CA ALA A 230 -7.53 -9.10 3.10
C ALA A 230 -6.90 -8.25 1.98
N GLY A 231 -7.13 -6.93 2.02
CA GLY A 231 -6.62 -5.97 1.02
C GLY A 231 -5.12 -6.07 0.78
N LEU A 232 -4.34 -6.43 1.81
CA LEU A 232 -2.91 -6.67 1.72
C LEU A 232 -2.53 -7.68 0.63
N TRP A 233 -3.21 -8.83 0.57
CA TRP A 233 -2.91 -9.85 -0.43
C TRP A 233 -3.34 -9.44 -1.84
N VAL A 234 -4.43 -8.68 -1.95
CA VAL A 234 -4.87 -8.09 -3.22
C VAL A 234 -3.86 -7.06 -3.70
N ALA A 235 -3.34 -6.22 -2.80
CA ALA A 235 -2.25 -5.28 -3.11
C ALA A 235 -1.04 -6.05 -3.66
N ILE A 236 -0.53 -7.03 -2.91
CA ILE A 236 0.62 -7.84 -3.33
C ILE A 236 0.38 -8.47 -4.71
N LEU A 237 -0.81 -9.02 -4.95
CA LEU A 237 -1.16 -9.61 -6.25
C LEU A 237 -1.11 -8.57 -7.38
N CYS A 238 -1.77 -7.43 -7.23
CA CYS A 238 -1.82 -6.39 -8.25
C CYS A 238 -0.42 -5.83 -8.54
N PHE A 239 0.33 -5.53 -7.49
CA PHE A 239 1.70 -5.04 -7.60
C PHE A 239 2.65 -6.10 -8.20
N THR A 240 2.43 -7.38 -7.92
CA THR A 240 3.15 -8.50 -8.57
C THR A 240 2.89 -8.54 -10.07
N LEU A 241 1.63 -8.37 -10.49
CA LEU A 241 1.27 -8.37 -11.90
C LEU A 241 1.90 -7.19 -12.65
N THR A 242 1.82 -5.98 -12.10
CA THR A 242 2.40 -4.78 -12.73
C THR A 242 3.92 -4.85 -12.80
N PHE A 243 4.58 -5.28 -11.70
CA PHE A 243 6.03 -5.46 -11.69
C PHE A 243 6.47 -6.59 -12.63
N GLY A 244 5.69 -7.68 -12.72
CA GLY A 244 5.95 -8.79 -13.66
C GLY A 244 5.88 -8.32 -15.11
N CYS A 245 4.93 -7.47 -15.46
CA CYS A 245 4.86 -6.87 -16.80
C CYS A 245 6.07 -5.97 -17.09
N ALA A 246 6.51 -5.18 -16.13
CA ALA A 246 7.71 -4.35 -16.25
C ALA A 246 8.97 -5.22 -16.42
N MET A 247 9.11 -6.28 -15.61
CA MET A 247 10.23 -7.21 -15.68
C MET A 247 10.30 -7.94 -17.03
N PHE A 248 9.15 -8.36 -17.57
CA PHE A 248 9.09 -8.95 -18.91
C PHE A 248 9.65 -7.97 -19.97
N GLY A 249 9.20 -6.70 -19.96
CA GLY A 249 9.67 -5.69 -20.89
C GLY A 249 11.17 -5.41 -20.77
N MET A 250 11.68 -5.36 -19.52
CA MET A 250 13.11 -5.19 -19.23
C MET A 250 13.94 -6.38 -19.79
N LEU A 251 13.49 -7.61 -19.58
CA LEU A 251 14.13 -8.81 -20.14
C LEU A 251 14.11 -8.81 -21.67
N GLU A 252 12.98 -8.48 -22.28
CA GLU A 252 12.86 -8.41 -23.73
C GLU A 252 13.84 -7.37 -24.31
N SER A 253 13.92 -6.20 -23.71
CA SER A 253 14.83 -5.13 -24.14
C SER A 253 16.29 -5.49 -23.91
N GLY A 254 16.62 -6.05 -22.73
CA GLY A 254 17.97 -6.47 -22.40
C GLY A 254 18.50 -7.58 -23.31
N VAL A 255 17.66 -8.58 -23.61
CA VAL A 255 18.06 -9.66 -24.52
C VAL A 255 18.23 -9.16 -25.95
N LYS A 256 17.38 -8.23 -26.42
CA LYS A 256 17.54 -7.62 -27.75
C LYS A 256 18.83 -6.76 -27.87
N ALA A 257 19.34 -6.24 -26.77
CA ALA A 257 20.58 -5.46 -26.76
C ALA A 257 21.86 -6.34 -26.90
N VAL A 258 21.76 -7.63 -26.65
CA VAL A 258 22.89 -8.56 -26.81
C VAL A 258 23.09 -8.86 -28.30
N ASN A 259 24.33 -8.75 -28.78
CA ASN A 259 24.69 -9.00 -30.18
C ASN A 259 24.37 -10.45 -30.58
N SER A 260 23.68 -10.64 -31.71
CA SER A 260 23.31 -11.96 -32.23
C SER A 260 24.51 -12.91 -32.47
N GLY A 261 25.67 -12.37 -32.81
CA GLY A 261 26.91 -13.10 -32.94
C GLY A 261 27.33 -13.88 -31.70
N GLN A 262 26.90 -13.42 -30.47
CA GLN A 262 27.13 -14.16 -29.24
C GLN A 262 26.38 -15.50 -29.22
N VAL A 263 25.18 -15.53 -29.78
CA VAL A 263 24.36 -16.76 -29.88
C VAL A 263 24.93 -17.68 -30.95
N GLU A 264 25.34 -17.13 -32.10
CA GLU A 264 25.97 -17.89 -33.21
C GLU A 264 27.30 -18.52 -32.79
N GLY A 265 28.15 -17.72 -32.11
CA GLY A 265 29.42 -18.23 -31.57
C GLY A 265 29.23 -19.32 -30.53
N ALA A 266 28.21 -19.18 -29.65
CA ALA A 266 27.86 -20.21 -28.68
C ALA A 266 27.44 -21.54 -29.37
N ARG A 267 26.62 -21.45 -30.43
CA ARG A 267 26.21 -22.62 -31.22
C ARG A 267 27.39 -23.28 -31.91
N ALA A 268 28.32 -22.49 -32.46
CA ALA A 268 29.53 -23.01 -33.08
C ALA A 268 30.42 -23.78 -32.09
N LEU A 269 30.39 -23.42 -30.81
CA LEU A 269 31.07 -24.12 -29.71
C LEU A 269 30.26 -25.32 -29.15
N GLY A 270 29.11 -25.68 -29.77
CA GLY A 270 28.31 -26.83 -29.37
C GLY A 270 27.32 -26.59 -28.25
N TYR A 271 27.09 -25.31 -27.85
CA TYR A 271 26.06 -25.03 -26.86
C TYR A 271 24.66 -25.19 -27.40
N THR A 272 23.77 -25.82 -26.63
CA THR A 272 22.33 -25.82 -26.92
C THR A 272 21.75 -24.41 -26.75
N ASP A 273 20.60 -24.13 -27.38
CA ASP A 273 19.92 -22.83 -27.26
C ASP A 273 19.61 -22.43 -25.79
N ARG A 274 19.34 -23.43 -24.96
CA ARG A 274 19.13 -23.22 -23.52
C ARG A 274 20.42 -22.81 -22.81
N GLN A 275 21.52 -23.53 -23.12
CA GLN A 275 22.84 -23.21 -22.54
C GLN A 275 23.34 -21.85 -23.01
N ALA A 276 23.23 -21.54 -24.31
CA ALA A 276 23.58 -20.24 -24.88
C ALA A 276 22.81 -19.11 -24.18
N PHE A 277 21.50 -19.30 -23.95
CA PHE A 277 20.69 -18.29 -23.25
C PHE A 277 21.13 -18.07 -21.81
N PHE A 278 21.18 -19.12 -20.98
CA PHE A 278 21.45 -18.96 -19.56
C PHE A 278 22.91 -18.62 -19.25
N LYS A 279 23.88 -19.14 -20.04
CA LYS A 279 25.30 -18.93 -19.76
C LYS A 279 25.92 -17.73 -20.45
N ILE A 280 25.34 -17.25 -21.57
CA ILE A 280 25.96 -16.21 -22.39
C ILE A 280 25.03 -14.99 -22.52
N VAL A 281 23.77 -15.19 -22.99
CA VAL A 281 22.87 -14.08 -23.28
C VAL A 281 22.32 -13.43 -22.00
N LEU A 282 21.79 -14.22 -21.07
CA LEU A 282 21.14 -13.72 -19.87
C LEU A 282 22.08 -12.88 -18.97
N PRO A 283 23.32 -13.32 -18.69
CA PRO A 283 24.25 -12.51 -17.92
C PRO A 283 24.56 -11.14 -18.56
N GLN A 284 24.73 -11.10 -19.88
CA GLN A 284 24.94 -9.85 -20.61
C GLN A 284 23.67 -8.99 -20.65
N ALA A 285 22.51 -9.61 -20.93
CA ALA A 285 21.22 -8.91 -20.92
C ALA A 285 20.93 -8.28 -19.55
N THR A 286 21.31 -8.97 -18.45
CA THR A 286 21.12 -8.44 -17.08
C THR A 286 21.85 -7.13 -16.89
N LEU A 287 23.06 -6.98 -17.38
CA LEU A 287 23.79 -5.72 -17.29
C LEU A 287 23.10 -4.58 -18.07
N HIS A 288 22.43 -4.89 -19.17
CA HIS A 288 21.70 -3.92 -19.97
C HIS A 288 20.41 -3.44 -19.29
N PHE A 289 19.65 -4.34 -18.65
CA PHE A 289 18.38 -3.93 -18.02
C PHE A 289 18.49 -3.54 -16.53
N LEU A 290 19.58 -3.87 -15.84
CA LEU A 290 19.73 -3.65 -14.40
C LEU A 290 19.58 -2.17 -13.98
N PRO A 291 20.03 -1.16 -14.75
CA PRO A 291 19.73 0.25 -14.43
C PRO A 291 18.22 0.56 -14.42
N THR A 292 17.49 0.02 -15.41
CA THR A 292 16.03 0.16 -15.48
C THR A 292 15.35 -0.59 -14.35
N TYR A 293 15.78 -1.80 -14.01
CA TYR A 293 15.27 -2.56 -12.86
C TYR A 293 15.41 -1.76 -11.57
N LYS A 294 16.58 -1.15 -11.33
CA LYS A 294 16.81 -0.28 -10.18
C LYS A 294 15.80 0.86 -10.10
N SER A 295 15.59 1.59 -11.20
CA SER A 295 14.65 2.73 -11.23
C SER A 295 13.20 2.25 -11.04
N THR A 296 12.84 1.09 -11.61
CA THR A 296 11.51 0.49 -11.44
C THR A 296 11.24 0.08 -9.99
N VAL A 297 12.22 -0.53 -9.31
CA VAL A 297 12.10 -0.88 -7.88
C VAL A 297 11.89 0.36 -7.01
N VAL A 298 12.65 1.43 -7.27
CA VAL A 298 12.53 2.71 -6.53
C VAL A 298 11.21 3.42 -6.85
N GLY A 299 10.67 3.28 -8.05
CA GLY A 299 9.33 3.76 -8.41
C GLY A 299 8.25 2.98 -7.66
N HIS A 300 8.39 1.66 -7.63
CA HIS A 300 7.41 0.71 -7.08
C HIS A 300 7.08 0.95 -5.60
N ILE A 301 8.09 1.26 -4.74
CA ILE A 301 7.83 1.60 -3.33
C ILE A 301 6.98 2.86 -3.18
N LYS A 302 7.06 3.82 -4.10
CA LYS A 302 6.25 5.04 -4.06
C LYS A 302 4.83 4.80 -4.56
N GLU A 303 4.66 3.85 -5.49
CA GLU A 303 3.35 3.46 -6.01
C GLU A 303 2.49 2.78 -4.96
N THR A 304 3.08 2.19 -3.89
CA THR A 304 2.29 1.59 -2.79
C THR A 304 1.46 2.62 -2.02
N ALA A 305 1.72 3.90 -2.14
CA ALA A 305 0.99 4.99 -1.45
C ALA A 305 -0.54 5.03 -1.74
N ILE A 306 -1.03 4.21 -2.67
CA ILE A 306 -2.44 4.16 -3.05
C ILE A 306 -3.22 2.99 -2.39
N VAL A 307 -2.57 2.12 -1.60
CA VAL A 307 -3.23 0.92 -1.06
C VAL A 307 -4.27 1.22 0.02
N GLY A 308 -4.30 2.44 0.53
CA GLY A 308 -5.35 2.92 1.44
C GLY A 308 -6.77 2.79 0.87
N TYR A 309 -6.93 2.80 -0.47
CA TYR A 309 -8.21 2.58 -1.15
C TYR A 309 -8.79 1.17 -1.00
N ILE A 310 -7.99 0.21 -0.53
CA ILE A 310 -8.39 -1.19 -0.30
C ILE A 310 -8.11 -1.66 1.14
N ALA A 311 -8.29 -0.77 2.11
CA ALA A 311 -8.16 -1.05 3.55
C ALA A 311 -6.75 -1.47 4.01
N VAL A 312 -5.69 -1.05 3.33
CA VAL A 312 -4.32 -1.31 3.77
C VAL A 312 -3.74 -0.07 4.40
N LYS A 313 -3.29 -0.20 5.66
CA LYS A 313 -2.67 0.89 6.44
C LYS A 313 -1.18 0.99 6.11
N ASP A 314 -0.85 1.46 4.91
CA ASP A 314 0.51 1.79 4.52
C ASP A 314 0.99 3.10 5.17
N LEU A 315 2.21 3.50 4.87
CA LEU A 315 2.81 4.73 5.40
C LEU A 315 1.98 5.98 5.04
N THR A 316 1.39 6.06 3.86
CA THR A 316 0.58 7.20 3.42
C THR A 316 -0.75 7.24 4.15
N LYS A 317 -1.46 6.09 4.25
CA LYS A 317 -2.73 6.02 4.98
C LYS A 317 -2.55 6.34 6.47
N ILE A 318 -1.47 5.87 7.10
CA ILE A 318 -1.14 6.25 8.49
C ILE A 318 -0.94 7.77 8.62
N THR A 319 -0.29 8.39 7.66
CA THR A 319 -0.11 9.84 7.65
C THR A 319 -1.44 10.59 7.57
N ASP A 320 -2.36 10.15 6.72
CA ASP A 320 -3.67 10.77 6.58
C ASP A 320 -4.51 10.63 7.86
N ILE A 321 -4.46 9.45 8.49
CA ILE A 321 -5.10 9.22 9.79
C ILE A 321 -4.52 10.18 10.85
N ILE A 322 -3.20 10.30 10.93
CA ILE A 322 -2.56 11.20 11.91
C ILE A 322 -2.90 12.65 11.63
N ARG A 323 -2.98 13.07 10.38
CA ARG A 323 -3.39 14.42 9.98
C ARG A 323 -4.82 14.72 10.42
N GLY A 324 -5.75 13.81 10.17
CA GLY A 324 -7.15 13.94 10.62
C GLY A 324 -7.23 14.07 12.13
N ASN A 325 -6.59 13.16 12.86
CA ASN A 325 -6.65 13.12 14.34
C ASN A 325 -5.93 14.29 15.03
N THR A 326 -4.96 14.92 14.39
CA THR A 326 -4.14 15.99 15.01
C THR A 326 -4.47 17.37 14.52
N PHE A 327 -5.23 17.50 13.43
CA PHE A 327 -5.43 18.75 12.69
C PHE A 327 -4.10 19.44 12.28
N GLU A 328 -3.02 18.66 12.13
CA GLU A 328 -1.70 19.12 11.69
C GLU A 328 -1.57 18.89 10.17
N PRO A 329 -1.81 19.89 9.32
CA PRO A 329 -1.95 19.65 7.88
C PRO A 329 -0.63 19.34 7.18
N PHE A 330 0.49 19.91 7.63
CA PHE A 330 1.75 19.91 6.87
C PHE A 330 2.84 19.02 7.48
N PHE A 331 3.00 19.02 8.80
CA PHE A 331 4.12 18.35 9.44
C PHE A 331 4.14 16.84 9.20
N PRO A 332 3.03 16.09 9.35
CA PRO A 332 3.00 14.66 9.03
C PRO A 332 3.33 14.36 7.56
N LEU A 333 2.90 15.23 6.60
CA LEU A 333 3.21 15.08 5.19
C LEU A 333 4.70 15.23 4.91
N ILE A 334 5.34 16.26 5.50
CA ILE A 334 6.77 16.49 5.35
C ILE A 334 7.55 15.30 5.94
N ALA A 335 7.15 14.85 7.12
CA ALA A 335 7.76 13.68 7.77
C ALA A 335 7.67 12.43 6.88
N THR A 336 6.50 12.17 6.32
CA THR A 336 6.27 11.03 5.42
C THR A 336 7.08 11.15 4.13
N ALA A 337 7.17 12.34 3.55
CA ALA A 337 8.02 12.57 2.37
C ALA A 337 9.50 12.28 2.67
N ILE A 338 9.99 12.68 3.85
CA ILE A 338 11.35 12.38 4.30
C ILE A 338 11.53 10.86 4.48
N ILE A 339 10.57 10.17 5.09
CA ILE A 339 10.62 8.71 5.28
C ILE A 339 10.67 8.00 3.91
N TYR A 340 9.78 8.32 2.96
CA TYR A 340 9.83 7.76 1.61
C TYR A 340 11.15 8.05 0.89
N PHE A 341 11.69 9.26 1.07
CA PHE A 341 13.00 9.61 0.51
C PHE A 341 14.10 8.71 1.07
N ILE A 342 14.15 8.53 2.39
CA ILE A 342 15.14 7.67 3.06
C ILE A 342 14.99 6.21 2.59
N LEU A 343 13.77 5.67 2.54
CA LEU A 343 13.51 4.31 2.07
C LEU A 343 13.94 4.12 0.61
N SER A 344 13.61 5.08 -0.26
CA SER A 344 14.01 5.09 -1.66
C SER A 344 15.53 5.18 -1.83
N TRP A 345 16.19 5.98 -1.00
CA TRP A 345 17.65 6.13 -0.98
C TRP A 345 18.34 4.82 -0.55
N ILE A 346 17.84 4.18 0.52
CA ILE A 346 18.35 2.88 0.98
C ILE A 346 18.23 1.82 -0.12
N LEU A 347 17.06 1.70 -0.77
CA LEU A 347 16.85 0.77 -1.87
C LEU A 347 17.79 1.06 -3.05
N THR A 348 17.95 2.33 -3.40
CA THR A 348 18.86 2.78 -4.45
C THR A 348 20.30 2.36 -4.14
N PHE A 349 20.72 2.52 -2.87
CA PHE A 349 22.05 2.14 -2.41
C PHE A 349 22.26 0.62 -2.47
N ILE A 350 21.33 -0.16 -1.93
CA ILE A 350 21.41 -1.64 -1.92
C ILE A 350 21.52 -2.19 -3.35
N ILE A 351 20.60 -1.78 -4.25
CA ILE A 351 20.60 -2.26 -5.63
C ILE A 351 21.82 -1.74 -6.39
N GLY A 352 22.27 -0.53 -6.11
CA GLY A 352 23.49 0.02 -6.67
C GLY A 352 24.74 -0.78 -6.31
N ARG A 353 24.82 -1.27 -5.07
CA ARG A 353 25.91 -2.16 -4.62
C ARG A 353 25.87 -3.52 -5.34
N LEU A 354 24.66 -4.08 -5.54
CA LEU A 354 24.47 -5.29 -6.32
C LEU A 354 24.88 -5.09 -7.79
N GLN A 355 24.47 -3.98 -8.39
CA GLN A 355 24.85 -3.62 -9.75
C GLN A 355 26.38 -3.52 -9.90
N PHE A 356 27.04 -2.82 -8.96
CA PHE A 356 28.50 -2.67 -8.96
C PHE A 356 29.20 -4.03 -8.86
N ALA A 357 28.69 -4.93 -8.01
CA ALA A 357 29.26 -6.27 -7.84
C ALA A 357 29.08 -7.19 -9.07
N MET A 358 28.03 -6.96 -9.86
CA MET A 358 27.72 -7.73 -11.07
C MET A 358 28.44 -7.20 -12.34
N ASP A 359 28.96 -5.96 -12.31
CA ASP A 359 29.62 -5.38 -13.47
C ASP A 359 31.05 -5.94 -13.63
N PRO A 360 31.34 -6.68 -14.72
CA PRO A 360 32.68 -7.24 -14.96
C PRO A 360 33.78 -6.20 -15.06
N LYS A 361 33.44 -4.93 -15.37
CA LYS A 361 34.40 -3.84 -15.43
C LYS A 361 34.97 -3.50 -14.06
N ASN A 362 34.25 -3.80 -12.98
CA ASN A 362 34.67 -3.57 -11.60
C ASN A 362 35.33 -4.82 -10.96
N SER A 363 35.33 -5.95 -11.66
CA SER A 363 36.07 -7.13 -11.23
C SER A 363 37.57 -6.86 -11.29
N ASP A 364 38.28 -7.13 -10.19
CA ASP A 364 39.74 -6.92 -10.06
C ASP A 364 40.48 -7.51 -11.23
N ARG A 365 41.07 -6.69 -12.07
CA ARG A 365 41.96 -7.09 -13.17
C ARG A 365 43.11 -8.00 -12.69
N SER A 366 43.51 -7.87 -11.42
CA SER A 366 44.51 -8.71 -10.78
C SER A 366 44.16 -10.20 -10.75
N LYS A 367 42.86 -10.55 -10.59
CA LYS A 367 42.40 -11.96 -10.59
C LYS A 367 42.35 -12.57 -11.98
N ILE A 368 42.18 -11.77 -13.03
CA ILE A 368 42.17 -12.24 -14.42
C ILE A 368 43.61 -12.50 -14.89
N LEU A 369 44.57 -11.69 -14.43
CA LEU A 369 45.97 -11.82 -14.79
C LEU A 369 46.73 -12.92 -14.04
N THR A 370 46.24 -13.34 -12.86
CA THR A 370 46.82 -14.51 -12.14
C THR A 370 46.57 -15.85 -12.86
N GLY A 371 45.51 -15.94 -13.67
CA GLY A 371 45.27 -17.12 -14.52
C GLY A 371 46.17 -17.20 -15.74
N LEU A 372 46.74 -16.09 -16.18
CA LEU A 372 47.63 -16.04 -17.36
C LEU A 372 49.12 -16.19 -17.00
N LYS A 373 49.50 -16.00 -15.73
CA LYS A 373 50.87 -16.18 -15.26
C LYS A 373 51.31 -17.65 -15.03
N GLY A 374 50.37 -18.59 -15.16
CA GLY A 374 50.64 -20.01 -14.99
C GLY A 374 50.99 -20.76 -16.28
N GLY A 375 51.12 -20.08 -17.45
CA GLY A 375 51.36 -20.68 -18.77
C GLY A 375 52.81 -20.65 -19.28
N ASP A 376 53.74 -20.00 -18.58
CA ASP A 376 55.10 -19.85 -19.02
C ASP A 376 56.10 -20.77 -18.28
N GLN A 377 55.68 -21.99 -17.97
CA GLN A 377 56.58 -23.09 -17.56
C GLN A 377 56.15 -24.39 -18.24
N LEU A 378 56.41 -24.51 -19.50
CA LEU A 378 56.64 -25.79 -20.22
C LEU A 378 57.70 -25.55 -21.32
#